data_2a6ab4e3aef5109085dcad839d79f65d
#
_entry.id   2a6ab4e3aef5109085dcad839d79f65d
#
_cell.length_a   1.000
_cell.length_b   1.000
_cell.length_c   1.000
_cell.angle_alpha   90.00
_cell.angle_beta   90.00
_cell.angle_gamma   90.00
#
_symmetry.space_group_name_H-M   'P 1'
#
loop_
_entity.id
_entity.type
_entity.pdbx_description
1 polymer ?
#
loop_
_entity_poly.entity_id
_entity_poly.type
_entity_poly.pdbx_seq_one_letter_code
_entity_poly.pdbx_strand_id
1 'polypeptide(L)'
;MKKLLVVLIAFGLVGCEEKKQKTVTSQIKEAPFVWEGATIYFLLTDRFQNGDTSNDVNFNRNEPAGTLRGFEGGDIKGVIQKIEEGYFTKLGINAIWMTPVVEQIHGGTNEGTGFTYAFHGYWIKDWTALDPNFGTLGDLEKLVQVAHAKGIRILLDAVVNHTGPVTDEDPVWPEDWVRTGPQCTYDNYEHTVSCTLVKNLPDVLTDSNDNVELPPQLVEKWKAEGRYDEEIAELNAFFERTGYPRAPRFYIIKWLTDYITEFGIDGYRVDTVKHTEPYVWQEFRTECDYAFDQWKQAHPDKVLDTNGFYLVGEVYNYGISGGQQFDFGDKKVNYFDKAFNSLINFESKWSAMQLSYEDMFSKYSNILQGDLKNYGVLNYMSSHDDGQPFDQMRQKPYEAANRLLLCPGTSQVYYGDESSRPLLVEGAVGDANLRSLMNWEDIETNPDTKKILDYWQKLGSFRKKHPAVGAGVHQMILNEPYVFSRSYKTENYSDTVVIGLPNQTGIEIKLDVSNIFGKEALLHDAFSNSDYEVKEGRVTIITNHSIFLLERIN
;
A
#
# COMPACT_ATOMS: atom_id res chain seq x y z
N MET A 1 65.27 32.47 -60.46
CA MET A 1 65.70 31.41 -59.57
C MET A 1 66.25 32.04 -58.27
N LYS A 2 65.44 32.25 -57.26
CA LYS A 2 65.88 32.78 -55.96
C LYS A 2 65.44 31.79 -54.90
N LYS A 3 66.44 31.21 -54.21
CA LYS A 3 66.23 30.33 -53.07
C LYS A 3 65.91 31.19 -51.84
N LEU A 4 64.78 30.90 -51.17
CA LEU A 4 64.40 31.52 -49.87
C LEU A 4 64.79 30.57 -48.78
N LEU A 5 65.63 31.05 -47.90
CA LEU A 5 66.10 30.33 -46.66
C LEU A 5 65.11 30.63 -45.55
N VAL A 6 64.43 29.60 -44.97
CA VAL A 6 63.58 29.76 -43.79
C VAL A 6 64.36 29.29 -42.60
N VAL A 7 64.58 30.21 -41.66
CA VAL A 7 65.19 29.93 -40.32
C VAL A 7 64.04 29.56 -39.36
N LEU A 8 64.08 28.36 -38.84
CA LEU A 8 63.20 27.91 -37.75
C LEU A 8 63.80 28.31 -36.39
N ILE A 9 63.14 29.20 -35.68
CA ILE A 9 63.42 29.51 -34.31
C ILE A 9 62.58 28.59 -33.43
N ALA A 10 63.21 27.66 -32.69
CA ALA A 10 62.55 26.81 -31.70
C ALA A 10 62.37 27.57 -30.38
N PHE A 11 61.15 27.92 -30.03
CA PHE A 11 60.80 28.37 -28.67
C PHE A 11 60.48 27.16 -27.79
N GLY A 12 61.29 26.90 -26.79
CA GLY A 12 61.00 25.92 -25.76
C GLY A 12 59.90 26.46 -24.83
N LEU A 13 58.74 25.81 -24.87
CA LEU A 13 57.67 26.00 -23.87
C LEU A 13 57.90 25.03 -22.73
N VAL A 14 58.29 25.55 -21.57
CA VAL A 14 58.24 24.83 -20.27
C VAL A 14 56.77 24.73 -19.89
N GLY A 15 56.21 23.56 -20.08
CA GLY A 15 54.84 23.26 -19.61
C GLY A 15 54.83 22.97 -18.11
N CYS A 16 54.23 23.83 -17.33
CA CYS A 16 53.79 23.49 -16.00
C CYS A 16 52.64 22.48 -16.10
N GLU A 17 52.84 21.25 -15.65
CA GLU A 17 51.73 20.30 -15.41
C GLU A 17 50.86 20.80 -14.25
N GLU A 18 49.74 21.42 -14.54
CA GLU A 18 48.62 21.56 -13.60
C GLU A 18 48.07 20.17 -13.30
N LYS A 19 48.31 19.66 -12.10
CA LYS A 19 47.57 18.53 -11.56
C LYS A 19 46.10 18.92 -11.49
N LYS A 20 45.33 18.48 -12.49
CA LYS A 20 43.85 18.46 -12.43
C LYS A 20 43.46 17.61 -11.21
N GLN A 21 43.14 18.25 -10.11
CA GLN A 21 42.39 17.66 -9.04
C GLN A 21 41.06 17.18 -9.65
N LYS A 22 40.90 15.87 -9.81
CA LYS A 22 39.58 15.28 -10.09
C LYS A 22 38.71 15.60 -8.87
N THR A 23 37.91 16.63 -8.97
CA THR A 23 36.75 16.82 -8.10
C THR A 23 35.84 15.62 -8.37
N VAL A 24 35.90 14.63 -7.49
CA VAL A 24 34.90 13.58 -7.43
C VAL A 24 33.64 14.27 -6.88
N THR A 25 32.84 14.84 -7.76
CA THR A 25 31.47 15.15 -7.42
C THR A 25 30.81 13.79 -7.16
N SER A 26 30.68 13.41 -5.91
CA SER A 26 29.78 12.33 -5.52
C SER A 26 28.39 12.77 -5.98
N GLN A 27 27.91 12.21 -7.09
CA GLN A 27 26.49 12.30 -7.39
C GLN A 27 25.78 11.68 -6.20
N ILE A 28 24.98 12.47 -5.49
CA ILE A 28 24.05 11.97 -4.49
C ILE A 28 23.16 11.00 -5.26
N LYS A 29 23.33 9.70 -5.05
CA LYS A 29 22.46 8.72 -5.68
C LYS A 29 21.10 8.87 -5.03
N GLU A 30 20.08 9.07 -5.85
CA GLU A 30 18.69 9.09 -5.41
C GLU A 30 18.38 7.80 -4.64
N ALA A 31 17.63 7.92 -3.55
CA ALA A 31 17.26 6.76 -2.74
C ALA A 31 16.45 5.75 -3.57
N PRO A 32 16.83 4.47 -3.59
CA PRO A 32 16.07 3.46 -4.31
C PRO A 32 14.70 3.28 -3.66
N PHE A 33 13.67 3.09 -4.48
CA PHE A 33 12.40 2.65 -3.95
C PHE A 33 12.46 1.17 -3.56
N VAL A 34 12.06 0.87 -2.33
CA VAL A 34 11.93 -0.50 -1.80
C VAL A 34 10.62 -0.63 -1.03
N TRP A 35 9.87 -1.70 -1.26
CA TRP A 35 8.56 -1.89 -0.66
C TRP A 35 8.63 -1.97 0.87
N GLU A 36 9.66 -2.57 1.44
CA GLU A 36 9.88 -2.66 2.89
C GLU A 36 10.03 -1.29 3.56
N GLY A 37 10.52 -0.30 2.81
CA GLY A 37 10.61 1.09 3.26
C GLY A 37 9.38 1.93 2.99
N ALA A 38 8.44 1.43 2.20
CA ALA A 38 7.32 2.20 1.68
C ALA A 38 6.27 2.57 2.72
N THR A 39 5.55 3.66 2.42
CA THR A 39 4.30 4.04 3.07
C THR A 39 3.18 3.94 2.04
N ILE A 40 2.22 3.06 2.29
CA ILE A 40 1.01 2.86 1.49
C ILE A 40 -0.14 3.62 2.16
N TYR A 41 -0.81 4.47 1.41
CA TYR A 41 -2.03 5.15 1.87
C TYR A 41 -3.23 4.34 1.41
N PHE A 42 -3.98 3.79 2.37
CA PHE A 42 -5.19 3.03 2.12
C PHE A 42 -6.42 3.91 2.28
N LEU A 43 -7.28 3.93 1.28
CA LEU A 43 -8.52 4.70 1.32
C LEU A 43 -9.73 3.90 0.80
N LEU A 44 -10.91 4.21 1.37
CA LEU A 44 -12.19 3.85 0.77
C LEU A 44 -12.52 4.90 -0.28
N THR A 45 -12.65 4.47 -1.54
CA THR A 45 -12.90 5.37 -2.68
C THR A 45 -14.12 6.25 -2.42
N ASP A 46 -15.24 5.65 -2.01
CA ASP A 46 -16.51 6.34 -1.71
C ASP A 46 -16.43 7.36 -0.57
N ARG A 47 -15.44 7.24 0.34
CA ARG A 47 -15.38 8.04 1.59
C ARG A 47 -14.31 9.11 1.58
N PHE A 48 -13.41 9.07 0.62
CA PHE A 48 -12.22 9.92 0.64
C PHE A 48 -12.49 11.33 0.14
N GLN A 49 -12.92 11.48 -1.11
CA GLN A 49 -13.18 12.78 -1.73
C GLN A 49 -14.14 12.62 -2.90
N ASN A 50 -15.22 13.40 -2.92
CA ASN A 50 -16.09 13.53 -4.07
C ASN A 50 -15.48 14.51 -5.07
N GLY A 51 -15.14 14.05 -6.26
CA GLY A 51 -14.58 14.85 -7.35
C GLY A 51 -15.59 15.13 -8.47
N ASP A 52 -16.68 14.36 -8.53
CA ASP A 52 -17.72 14.48 -9.55
C ASP A 52 -19.10 14.15 -8.99
N THR A 53 -19.85 15.16 -8.56
CA THR A 53 -21.19 14.99 -8.01
C THR A 53 -22.22 14.46 -9.01
N SER A 54 -21.89 14.35 -10.30
CA SER A 54 -22.80 13.81 -11.31
C SER A 54 -22.87 12.29 -11.31
N ASN A 55 -21.93 11.61 -10.65
CA ASN A 55 -21.87 10.15 -10.54
C ASN A 55 -22.30 9.59 -9.17
N ASP A 56 -22.79 10.44 -8.25
CA ASP A 56 -23.13 10.02 -6.89
C ASP A 56 -24.25 8.96 -6.83
N VAL A 57 -25.16 8.94 -7.80
CA VAL A 57 -26.30 8.03 -7.82
C VAL A 57 -26.37 7.27 -9.15
N ASN A 58 -26.18 5.95 -9.10
CA ASN A 58 -26.33 5.05 -10.25
C ASN A 58 -27.13 3.82 -9.86
N PHE A 59 -27.64 3.09 -10.84
CA PHE A 59 -28.39 1.82 -10.67
C PHE A 59 -29.57 1.92 -9.70
N ASN A 60 -30.19 3.11 -9.57
CA ASN A 60 -31.27 3.36 -8.61
C ASN A 60 -30.93 3.05 -7.13
N ARG A 61 -29.65 3.14 -6.74
CA ARG A 61 -29.18 2.95 -5.36
C ARG A 61 -29.55 4.13 -4.46
N ASN A 62 -30.85 4.39 -4.29
CA ASN A 62 -31.38 5.56 -3.59
C ASN A 62 -32.36 5.22 -2.44
N GLU A 63 -32.54 3.94 -2.12
CA GLU A 63 -33.30 3.53 -0.94
C GLU A 63 -32.54 3.95 0.35
N PRO A 64 -33.27 4.28 1.43
CA PRO A 64 -32.62 4.67 2.68
C PRO A 64 -31.73 3.58 3.24
N ALA A 65 -30.43 3.88 3.36
CA ALA A 65 -29.45 3.00 3.98
C ALA A 65 -29.29 3.30 5.48
N GLY A 66 -28.66 2.39 6.22
CA GLY A 66 -28.20 2.65 7.57
C GLY A 66 -27.12 3.75 7.61
N THR A 67 -26.85 4.30 8.80
CA THR A 67 -25.84 5.34 8.97
C THR A 67 -24.48 4.89 8.43
N LEU A 68 -23.90 5.63 7.48
CA LEU A 68 -22.65 5.32 6.76
C LEU A 68 -22.69 3.98 6.00
N ARG A 69 -23.85 3.53 5.56
CA ARG A 69 -24.04 2.28 4.81
C ARG A 69 -24.52 2.49 3.37
N GLY A 70 -24.71 3.73 2.95
CA GLY A 70 -24.97 4.13 1.56
C GLY A 70 -23.70 4.62 0.87
N PHE A 71 -23.81 4.95 -0.42
CA PHE A 71 -22.81 5.71 -1.15
C PHE A 71 -22.83 7.17 -0.67
N GLU A 72 -21.64 7.75 -0.54
CA GLU A 72 -21.42 9.15 -0.08
C GLU A 72 -20.71 9.98 -1.17
N GLY A 73 -20.46 9.40 -2.33
CA GLY A 73 -20.03 10.10 -3.54
C GLY A 73 -18.54 10.27 -3.74
N GLY A 74 -17.68 9.69 -2.90
CA GLY A 74 -16.24 9.68 -3.16
C GLY A 74 -15.90 8.87 -4.41
N ASP A 75 -14.92 9.34 -5.20
CA ASP A 75 -14.61 8.80 -6.51
C ASP A 75 -13.14 8.92 -6.91
N ILE A 76 -12.76 8.32 -8.06
CA ILE A 76 -11.42 8.38 -8.61
C ILE A 76 -10.99 9.81 -8.93
N LYS A 77 -11.88 10.69 -9.38
CA LYS A 77 -11.58 12.09 -9.66
C LYS A 77 -11.20 12.84 -8.40
N GLY A 78 -11.84 12.55 -7.28
CA GLY A 78 -11.48 13.11 -5.98
C GLY A 78 -10.08 12.67 -5.54
N VAL A 79 -9.70 11.41 -5.77
CA VAL A 79 -8.33 10.94 -5.51
C VAL A 79 -7.33 11.67 -6.41
N ILE A 80 -7.62 11.83 -7.71
CA ILE A 80 -6.79 12.59 -8.65
C ILE A 80 -6.57 14.02 -8.16
N GLN A 81 -7.63 14.72 -7.74
CA GLN A 81 -7.52 16.08 -7.20
C GLN A 81 -6.52 16.15 -6.04
N LYS A 82 -6.58 15.21 -5.08
CA LYS A 82 -5.68 15.19 -3.92
C LYS A 82 -4.23 14.83 -4.29
N ILE A 83 -4.01 14.04 -5.33
CA ILE A 83 -2.67 13.80 -5.89
C ILE A 83 -2.12 15.08 -6.51
N GLU A 84 -2.92 15.78 -7.33
CA GLU A 84 -2.52 17.03 -8.01
C GLU A 84 -2.26 18.17 -7.02
N GLU A 85 -3.04 18.29 -5.93
CA GLU A 85 -2.82 19.21 -4.81
C GLU A 85 -1.55 18.90 -4.00
N GLY A 86 -0.95 17.73 -4.21
CA GLY A 86 0.26 17.29 -3.52
C GLY A 86 0.03 16.77 -2.09
N TYR A 87 -1.20 16.42 -1.73
CA TYR A 87 -1.54 15.92 -0.40
C TYR A 87 -0.70 14.69 -0.02
N PHE A 88 -0.72 13.68 -0.88
CA PHE A 88 0.04 12.44 -0.69
C PHE A 88 1.56 12.65 -0.74
N THR A 89 2.02 13.56 -1.60
CA THR A 89 3.45 13.89 -1.70
C THR A 89 3.98 14.51 -0.40
N LYS A 90 3.22 15.43 0.22
CA LYS A 90 3.57 16.05 1.50
C LYS A 90 3.57 15.05 2.65
N LEU A 91 2.70 14.05 2.62
CA LEU A 91 2.66 12.94 3.58
C LEU A 91 3.79 11.91 3.39
N GLY A 92 4.59 12.04 2.33
CA GLY A 92 5.63 11.06 2.03
C GLY A 92 5.10 9.71 1.52
N ILE A 93 3.90 9.68 0.91
CA ILE A 93 3.29 8.46 0.40
C ILE A 93 4.04 7.93 -0.82
N ASN A 94 4.26 6.63 -0.86
CA ASN A 94 4.91 5.92 -1.95
C ASN A 94 3.91 5.19 -2.85
N ALA A 95 2.79 4.74 -2.29
CA ALA A 95 1.74 4.06 -3.02
C ALA A 95 0.36 4.38 -2.43
N ILE A 96 -0.68 4.35 -3.27
CA ILE A 96 -2.08 4.46 -2.87
C ILE A 96 -2.74 3.12 -3.13
N TRP A 97 -3.42 2.57 -2.13
CA TRP A 97 -4.32 1.44 -2.24
C TRP A 97 -5.75 1.92 -2.07
N MET A 98 -6.60 1.61 -3.06
CA MET A 98 -8.03 1.91 -3.05
C MET A 98 -8.84 0.63 -2.87
N THR A 99 -9.99 0.72 -2.20
CA THR A 99 -10.98 -0.37 -2.20
C THR A 99 -11.37 -0.74 -3.63
N PRO A 100 -11.92 -1.96 -3.88
CA PRO A 100 -12.26 -2.40 -5.22
C PRO A 100 -13.17 -1.39 -5.93
N VAL A 101 -12.83 -1.06 -7.17
CA VAL A 101 -13.54 -0.05 -7.98
C VAL A 101 -14.36 -0.66 -9.12
N VAL A 102 -14.31 -1.98 -9.27
CA VAL A 102 -15.10 -2.71 -10.27
C VAL A 102 -16.60 -2.67 -9.95
N GLU A 103 -17.46 -2.97 -10.92
CA GLU A 103 -18.91 -2.85 -10.77
C GLU A 103 -19.44 -3.74 -9.65
N GLN A 104 -20.19 -3.12 -8.77
CA GLN A 104 -20.78 -3.71 -7.59
C GLN A 104 -22.23 -4.13 -7.85
N ILE A 105 -22.80 -4.98 -6.98
CA ILE A 105 -24.23 -5.31 -7.02
C ILE A 105 -25.09 -4.04 -7.05
N HIS A 106 -26.22 -4.11 -7.73
CA HIS A 106 -27.13 -2.96 -7.88
C HIS A 106 -28.08 -2.80 -6.70
N GLY A 107 -28.52 -3.91 -6.13
CA GLY A 107 -29.34 -3.92 -4.92
C GLY A 107 -28.51 -3.69 -3.65
N GLY A 108 -29.20 -3.72 -2.52
CA GLY A 108 -28.60 -3.70 -1.19
C GLY A 108 -29.13 -4.83 -0.33
N THR A 109 -28.48 -5.07 0.81
CA THR A 109 -28.89 -6.12 1.75
C THR A 109 -28.79 -5.65 3.20
N ASN A 110 -29.53 -6.27 4.09
CA ASN A 110 -29.45 -6.01 5.53
C ASN A 110 -28.57 -7.08 6.20
N GLU A 111 -27.37 -6.67 6.62
CA GLU A 111 -26.41 -7.53 7.30
C GLU A 111 -26.66 -7.67 8.83
N GLY A 112 -27.80 -7.18 9.33
CA GLY A 112 -28.11 -7.14 10.76
C GLY A 112 -27.66 -5.87 11.47
N THR A 113 -26.93 -5.00 10.75
CA THR A 113 -26.43 -3.70 11.23
C THR A 113 -27.05 -2.51 10.48
N GLY A 114 -28.00 -2.77 9.58
CA GLY A 114 -28.71 -1.81 8.75
C GLY A 114 -28.68 -2.22 7.28
N PHE A 115 -29.57 -1.62 6.48
CA PHE A 115 -29.56 -1.81 5.04
C PHE A 115 -28.30 -1.17 4.44
N THR A 116 -27.55 -1.94 3.66
CA THR A 116 -26.22 -1.60 3.17
C THR A 116 -26.16 -1.73 1.66
N TYR A 117 -25.60 -0.74 0.98
CA TYR A 117 -25.15 -0.82 -0.40
C TYR A 117 -23.65 -1.18 -0.47
N ALA A 118 -23.18 -1.55 -1.67
CA ALA A 118 -21.80 -1.99 -1.90
C ALA A 118 -20.77 -0.85 -2.00
N PHE A 119 -20.94 0.25 -1.26
CA PHE A 119 -20.05 1.42 -1.26
C PHE A 119 -18.60 1.10 -0.95
N HIS A 120 -18.37 -0.01 -0.24
CA HIS A 120 -17.04 -0.47 0.17
C HIS A 120 -16.29 -1.20 -0.94
N GLY A 121 -16.96 -1.64 -2.01
CA GLY A 121 -16.33 -2.25 -3.18
C GLY A 121 -16.16 -3.77 -3.14
N TYR A 122 -16.56 -4.46 -2.06
CA TYR A 122 -16.32 -5.92 -1.91
C TYR A 122 -17.50 -6.81 -2.33
N TRP A 123 -18.53 -6.25 -2.94
CA TRP A 123 -19.71 -6.99 -3.42
C TRP A 123 -19.79 -6.97 -4.94
N ILE A 124 -18.84 -7.65 -5.57
CA ILE A 124 -18.61 -7.55 -7.01
C ILE A 124 -19.72 -8.25 -7.81
N LYS A 125 -20.16 -7.58 -8.86
CA LYS A 125 -21.09 -8.07 -9.89
C LYS A 125 -20.39 -8.33 -11.22
N ASP A 126 -19.45 -7.45 -11.61
CA ASP A 126 -18.74 -7.53 -12.88
C ASP A 126 -17.29 -7.03 -12.71
N TRP A 127 -16.30 -7.90 -12.89
CA TRP A 127 -14.88 -7.55 -12.84
C TRP A 127 -14.40 -6.79 -14.07
N THR A 128 -15.16 -6.79 -15.18
CA THR A 128 -14.77 -6.23 -16.47
C THR A 128 -15.17 -4.76 -16.67
N ALA A 129 -15.88 -4.18 -15.71
CA ALA A 129 -16.32 -2.79 -15.73
C ALA A 129 -16.01 -2.09 -14.41
N LEU A 130 -15.86 -0.77 -14.44
CA LEU A 130 -15.83 0.03 -13.21
C LEU A 130 -17.26 0.36 -12.76
N ASP A 131 -17.46 0.45 -11.45
CA ASP A 131 -18.71 0.99 -10.90
C ASP A 131 -18.81 2.48 -11.24
N PRO A 132 -19.89 2.92 -11.88
CA PRO A 132 -20.03 4.31 -12.28
C PRO A 132 -20.04 5.30 -11.10
N ASN A 133 -20.36 4.86 -9.88
CA ASN A 133 -20.19 5.70 -8.68
C ASN A 133 -18.71 5.98 -8.37
N PHE A 134 -17.78 5.13 -8.80
CA PHE A 134 -16.35 5.34 -8.59
C PHE A 134 -15.65 6.03 -9.77
N GLY A 135 -16.24 5.97 -10.97
CA GLY A 135 -15.69 6.65 -12.15
C GLY A 135 -15.67 5.79 -13.40
N THR A 136 -14.82 6.15 -14.35
CA THR A 136 -14.66 5.51 -15.66
C THR A 136 -13.29 4.91 -15.83
N LEU A 137 -13.09 4.03 -16.83
CA LEU A 137 -11.75 3.52 -17.21
C LEU A 137 -10.79 4.66 -17.57
N GLY A 138 -11.29 5.73 -18.20
CA GLY A 138 -10.49 6.93 -18.48
C GLY A 138 -10.05 7.68 -17.22
N ASP A 139 -10.87 7.68 -16.17
CA ASP A 139 -10.48 8.24 -14.87
C ASP A 139 -9.41 7.38 -14.21
N LEU A 140 -9.49 6.04 -14.32
CA LEU A 140 -8.47 5.13 -13.81
C LEU A 140 -7.13 5.30 -14.56
N GLU A 141 -7.15 5.40 -15.88
CA GLU A 141 -5.95 5.70 -16.67
C GLU A 141 -5.31 7.03 -16.22
N LYS A 142 -6.12 8.07 -16.06
CA LYS A 142 -5.66 9.37 -15.59
C LYS A 142 -5.09 9.30 -14.17
N LEU A 143 -5.70 8.53 -13.28
CA LEU A 143 -5.22 8.31 -11.91
C LEU A 143 -3.79 7.74 -11.92
N VAL A 144 -3.57 6.65 -12.67
CA VAL A 144 -2.24 6.04 -12.78
C VAL A 144 -1.23 7.02 -13.33
N GLN A 145 -1.57 7.75 -14.40
CA GLN A 145 -0.69 8.75 -15.02
C GLN A 145 -0.27 9.84 -14.02
N VAL A 146 -1.21 10.45 -13.29
CA VAL A 146 -0.88 11.54 -12.34
C VAL A 146 -0.13 11.05 -11.12
N ALA A 147 -0.43 9.83 -10.65
CA ALA A 147 0.28 9.19 -9.55
C ALA A 147 1.73 8.89 -9.94
N HIS A 148 1.95 8.23 -11.08
CA HIS A 148 3.28 7.92 -11.60
C HIS A 148 4.12 9.18 -11.84
N ALA A 149 3.52 10.26 -12.34
CA ALA A 149 4.20 11.56 -12.49
C ALA A 149 4.70 12.16 -11.16
N LYS A 150 4.17 11.70 -10.01
CA LYS A 150 4.62 12.07 -8.66
C LYS A 150 5.47 10.98 -8.00
N GLY A 151 5.79 9.90 -8.72
CA GLY A 151 6.50 8.74 -8.17
C GLY A 151 5.67 7.95 -7.15
N ILE A 152 4.34 8.03 -7.25
CA ILE A 152 3.38 7.31 -6.41
C ILE A 152 2.84 6.13 -7.21
N ARG A 153 2.84 4.94 -6.62
CA ARG A 153 2.35 3.70 -7.22
C ARG A 153 0.87 3.51 -6.90
N ILE A 154 0.15 2.80 -7.78
CA ILE A 154 -1.26 2.49 -7.58
C ILE A 154 -1.43 1.00 -7.33
N LEU A 155 -2.05 0.66 -6.21
CA LEU A 155 -2.53 -0.67 -5.89
C LEU A 155 -4.05 -0.68 -5.94
N LEU A 156 -4.62 -1.60 -6.70
CA LEU A 156 -6.04 -1.89 -6.64
C LEU A 156 -6.28 -3.04 -5.64
N ASP A 157 -7.55 -3.35 -5.41
CA ASP A 157 -7.95 -4.44 -4.53
C ASP A 157 -8.52 -5.60 -5.38
N ALA A 158 -8.01 -6.80 -5.18
CA ALA A 158 -8.40 -7.99 -5.93
C ALA A 158 -9.25 -8.91 -5.07
N VAL A 159 -10.53 -9.03 -5.41
CA VAL A 159 -11.46 -9.99 -4.82
C VAL A 159 -11.62 -11.17 -5.76
N VAL A 160 -11.19 -12.36 -5.34
CA VAL A 160 -11.26 -13.60 -6.14
C VAL A 160 -12.23 -14.60 -5.52
N ASN A 161 -12.36 -14.56 -4.20
CA ASN A 161 -13.04 -15.59 -3.41
C ASN A 161 -14.58 -15.60 -3.58
N HIS A 162 -15.22 -14.47 -3.82
CA HIS A 162 -16.69 -14.38 -3.76
C HIS A 162 -17.27 -13.35 -4.73
N THR A 163 -18.54 -13.53 -5.06
CA THR A 163 -19.39 -12.52 -5.71
C THR A 163 -20.14 -11.70 -4.65
N GLY A 164 -20.80 -10.62 -5.06
CA GLY A 164 -21.69 -9.88 -4.17
C GLY A 164 -22.88 -10.72 -3.67
N PRO A 165 -23.56 -10.27 -2.60
CA PRO A 165 -24.80 -10.87 -2.10
C PRO A 165 -25.88 -10.98 -3.17
N VAL A 166 -26.70 -12.01 -3.04
CA VAL A 166 -27.90 -12.19 -3.87
C VAL A 166 -28.98 -11.21 -3.41
N THR A 167 -29.52 -10.43 -4.36
CA THR A 167 -30.63 -9.48 -4.15
C THR A 167 -31.70 -9.69 -5.21
N ASP A 168 -32.78 -8.94 -5.14
CA ASP A 168 -33.83 -8.98 -6.19
C ASP A 168 -33.30 -8.49 -7.55
N GLU A 169 -32.25 -7.65 -7.55
CA GLU A 169 -31.61 -7.11 -8.76
C GLU A 169 -30.35 -7.86 -9.17
N ASP A 170 -29.84 -8.70 -8.28
CA ASP A 170 -28.58 -9.41 -8.47
C ASP A 170 -28.78 -10.90 -8.22
N PRO A 171 -29.20 -11.66 -9.25
CA PRO A 171 -29.41 -13.08 -9.11
C PRO A 171 -28.09 -13.82 -8.84
N VAL A 172 -28.20 -14.93 -8.11
CA VAL A 172 -27.04 -15.82 -7.87
C VAL A 172 -26.43 -16.28 -9.19
N TRP A 173 -25.13 -16.35 -9.24
CA TRP A 173 -24.40 -16.93 -10.37
C TRP A 173 -24.68 -18.44 -10.49
N PRO A 174 -24.43 -19.06 -11.67
CA PRO A 174 -24.65 -20.50 -11.87
C PRO A 174 -23.95 -21.37 -10.83
N GLU A 175 -24.52 -22.52 -10.51
CA GLU A 175 -24.00 -23.46 -9.50
C GLU A 175 -22.63 -24.09 -9.86
N ASP A 176 -22.24 -24.03 -11.11
CA ASP A 176 -20.90 -24.40 -11.59
C ASP A 176 -19.87 -23.26 -11.46
N TRP A 177 -20.31 -22.06 -11.09
CA TRP A 177 -19.46 -20.91 -10.78
C TRP A 177 -19.28 -20.67 -9.28
N VAL A 178 -20.35 -20.84 -8.49
CA VAL A 178 -20.37 -20.48 -7.08
C VAL A 178 -21.04 -21.55 -6.23
N ARG A 179 -20.57 -21.67 -4.99
CA ARG A 179 -21.29 -22.36 -3.91
C ARG A 179 -22.02 -21.36 -3.03
N THR A 180 -23.20 -21.71 -2.54
CA THR A 180 -23.99 -20.87 -1.63
C THR A 180 -24.02 -21.42 -0.19
N GLY A 181 -23.17 -22.37 0.11
CA GLY A 181 -22.98 -23.00 1.42
C GLY A 181 -22.11 -24.27 1.32
N PRO A 182 -21.74 -24.86 2.46
CA PRO A 182 -22.03 -24.42 3.82
C PRO A 182 -21.29 -23.13 4.21
N GLN A 183 -21.76 -22.43 5.25
CA GLN A 183 -21.00 -21.30 5.82
C GLN A 183 -19.78 -21.81 6.57
N CYS A 184 -18.67 -21.09 6.49
CA CYS A 184 -17.40 -21.44 7.16
C CYS A 184 -17.55 -21.49 8.68
N THR A 185 -16.88 -22.45 9.31
CA THR A 185 -16.79 -22.59 10.79
C THR A 185 -15.42 -22.22 11.33
N TYR A 186 -14.41 -22.10 10.44
CA TYR A 186 -13.04 -21.63 10.76
C TYR A 186 -12.28 -22.49 11.79
N ASP A 187 -12.68 -23.73 11.99
CA ASP A 187 -12.07 -24.65 12.94
C ASP A 187 -10.90 -25.47 12.37
N ASN A 188 -10.76 -25.49 11.05
CA ASN A 188 -9.66 -26.13 10.34
C ASN A 188 -9.51 -25.55 8.91
N TYR A 189 -8.53 -26.06 8.14
CA TYR A 189 -8.26 -25.61 6.79
C TYR A 189 -9.45 -25.80 5.85
N GLU A 190 -10.03 -27.01 5.78
CA GLU A 190 -11.14 -27.31 4.86
C GLU A 190 -12.37 -26.45 5.16
N HIS A 191 -12.69 -26.26 6.43
CA HIS A 191 -13.81 -25.43 6.87
C HIS A 191 -13.52 -23.91 6.87
N THR A 192 -12.41 -23.52 6.25
CA THR A 192 -12.04 -22.13 5.99
C THR A 192 -12.00 -21.83 4.49
N VAL A 193 -11.63 -22.82 3.66
CA VAL A 193 -11.38 -22.62 2.23
C VAL A 193 -12.58 -23.04 1.36
N SER A 194 -13.24 -24.15 1.66
CA SER A 194 -14.32 -24.70 0.80
C SER A 194 -15.72 -24.37 1.34
N CYS A 195 -15.99 -23.12 1.65
CA CYS A 195 -17.23 -22.69 2.31
C CYS A 195 -17.51 -21.20 2.08
N THR A 196 -18.75 -20.77 2.28
CA THR A 196 -19.10 -19.34 2.17
C THR A 196 -18.64 -18.55 3.39
N LEU A 197 -18.00 -17.41 3.16
CA LEU A 197 -17.43 -16.54 4.21
C LEU A 197 -18.49 -16.12 5.23
N VAL A 198 -19.59 -15.60 4.73
CA VAL A 198 -20.79 -15.23 5.50
C VAL A 198 -22.05 -15.68 4.78
N LYS A 199 -23.19 -15.63 5.48
CA LYS A 199 -24.47 -15.92 4.87
C LYS A 199 -24.76 -14.97 3.70
N ASN A 200 -25.33 -15.51 2.62
CA ASN A 200 -25.69 -14.77 1.41
C ASN A 200 -24.50 -14.09 0.70
N LEU A 201 -23.30 -14.64 0.83
CA LEU A 201 -22.12 -14.22 0.06
C LEU A 201 -21.62 -15.44 -0.72
N PRO A 202 -22.05 -15.63 -1.99
CA PRO A 202 -21.68 -16.81 -2.77
C PRO A 202 -20.17 -16.88 -3.00
N ASP A 203 -19.60 -18.04 -2.69
CA ASP A 203 -18.18 -18.35 -2.79
C ASP A 203 -17.86 -18.90 -4.18
N VAL A 204 -16.88 -18.34 -4.86
CA VAL A 204 -16.45 -18.79 -6.20
C VAL A 204 -15.80 -20.16 -6.10
N LEU A 205 -16.13 -21.08 -7.00
CA LEU A 205 -15.51 -22.41 -7.09
C LEU A 205 -14.07 -22.32 -7.60
N THR A 206 -13.21 -21.70 -6.79
CA THR A 206 -11.79 -21.51 -7.13
C THR A 206 -11.02 -22.82 -7.22
N ASP A 207 -11.51 -23.86 -6.57
CA ASP A 207 -10.98 -25.23 -6.57
C ASP A 207 -11.38 -26.04 -7.83
N SER A 208 -12.39 -25.61 -8.61
CA SER A 208 -12.83 -26.31 -9.81
C SER A 208 -11.82 -26.17 -10.97
N ASN A 209 -11.69 -27.25 -11.74
CA ASN A 209 -11.01 -27.28 -13.05
C ASN A 209 -11.98 -27.59 -14.19
N ASP A 210 -13.27 -27.66 -13.90
CA ASP A 210 -14.29 -27.94 -14.91
C ASP A 210 -14.52 -26.71 -15.79
N ASN A 211 -14.70 -26.94 -17.09
CA ASN A 211 -15.07 -25.86 -17.99
C ASN A 211 -16.51 -25.43 -17.72
N VAL A 212 -16.70 -24.14 -17.60
CA VAL A 212 -18.01 -23.52 -17.39
C VAL A 212 -18.34 -22.53 -18.52
N GLU A 213 -19.62 -22.34 -18.77
CA GLU A 213 -20.10 -21.25 -19.63
C GLU A 213 -20.12 -19.94 -18.85
N LEU A 214 -20.02 -18.81 -19.54
CA LEU A 214 -20.14 -17.50 -18.90
C LEU A 214 -21.53 -17.33 -18.26
N PRO A 215 -21.64 -16.67 -17.09
CA PRO A 215 -22.91 -16.39 -16.46
C PRO A 215 -23.86 -15.64 -17.41
N PRO A 216 -25.11 -16.10 -17.58
CA PRO A 216 -26.02 -15.50 -18.55
C PRO A 216 -26.23 -13.99 -18.35
N GLN A 217 -26.32 -13.53 -17.10
CA GLN A 217 -26.49 -12.12 -16.77
C GLN A 217 -25.29 -11.26 -17.23
N LEU A 218 -24.07 -11.81 -17.18
CA LEU A 218 -22.86 -11.12 -17.67
C LEU A 218 -22.87 -11.03 -19.20
N VAL A 219 -23.21 -12.13 -19.87
CA VAL A 219 -23.35 -12.18 -21.33
C VAL A 219 -24.42 -11.21 -21.84
N GLU A 220 -25.56 -11.14 -21.17
CA GLU A 220 -26.64 -10.21 -21.51
C GLU A 220 -26.21 -8.76 -21.35
N LYS A 221 -25.51 -8.45 -20.26
CA LYS A 221 -24.93 -7.13 -20.00
C LYS A 221 -23.93 -6.73 -21.11
N TRP A 222 -22.95 -7.57 -21.40
CA TRP A 222 -21.96 -7.28 -22.45
C TRP A 222 -22.57 -7.07 -23.83
N LYS A 223 -23.63 -7.83 -24.17
CA LYS A 223 -24.39 -7.62 -25.43
C LYS A 223 -25.11 -6.29 -25.44
N ALA A 224 -25.73 -5.90 -24.30
CA ALA A 224 -26.44 -4.64 -24.18
C ALA A 224 -25.47 -3.43 -24.28
N GLU A 225 -24.27 -3.58 -23.79
CA GLU A 225 -23.18 -2.59 -23.84
C GLU A 225 -22.39 -2.60 -25.16
N GLY A 226 -22.61 -3.61 -26.01
CA GLY A 226 -21.95 -3.73 -27.33
C GLY A 226 -20.51 -4.21 -27.29
N ARG A 227 -20.03 -4.72 -26.16
CA ARG A 227 -18.62 -5.19 -25.97
C ARG A 227 -18.49 -6.73 -25.95
N TYR A 228 -19.56 -7.48 -26.16
CA TYR A 228 -19.56 -8.95 -26.09
C TYR A 228 -18.51 -9.61 -27.00
N ASP A 229 -18.42 -9.19 -28.26
CA ASP A 229 -17.50 -9.81 -29.23
C ASP A 229 -16.02 -9.55 -28.86
N GLU A 230 -15.72 -8.39 -28.30
CA GLU A 230 -14.38 -8.01 -27.80
C GLU A 230 -13.99 -8.87 -26.59
N GLU A 231 -14.86 -8.93 -25.58
CA GLU A 231 -14.64 -9.74 -24.37
C GLU A 231 -14.41 -11.23 -24.72
N ILE A 232 -15.20 -11.78 -25.63
CA ILE A 232 -15.05 -13.17 -26.08
C ILE A 232 -13.72 -13.36 -26.83
N ALA A 233 -13.30 -12.40 -27.67
CA ALA A 233 -12.04 -12.49 -28.39
C ALA A 233 -10.86 -12.49 -27.43
N GLU A 234 -10.87 -11.64 -26.40
CA GLU A 234 -9.83 -11.55 -25.39
C GLU A 234 -9.76 -12.80 -24.50
N LEU A 235 -10.91 -13.31 -24.06
CA LEU A 235 -10.98 -14.58 -23.32
C LEU A 235 -10.41 -15.73 -24.15
N ASN A 236 -10.76 -15.82 -25.45
CA ASN A 236 -10.22 -16.86 -26.33
C ASN A 236 -8.68 -16.76 -26.44
N ALA A 237 -8.16 -15.54 -26.62
CA ALA A 237 -6.71 -15.30 -26.69
C ALA A 237 -5.99 -15.68 -25.38
N PHE A 238 -6.59 -15.36 -24.23
CA PHE A 238 -6.05 -15.73 -22.93
C PHE A 238 -5.98 -17.26 -22.75
N PHE A 239 -7.08 -17.97 -22.99
CA PHE A 239 -7.13 -19.42 -22.85
C PHE A 239 -6.28 -20.17 -23.88
N GLU A 240 -6.16 -19.63 -25.12
CA GLU A 240 -5.24 -20.17 -26.13
C GLU A 240 -3.77 -20.01 -25.70
N ARG A 241 -3.40 -18.85 -25.16
CA ARG A 241 -2.03 -18.58 -24.68
C ARG A 241 -1.65 -19.42 -23.49
N THR A 242 -2.55 -19.56 -22.50
CA THR A 242 -2.24 -20.18 -21.22
C THR A 242 -2.44 -21.70 -21.22
N GLY A 243 -3.39 -22.19 -22.01
CA GLY A 243 -3.83 -23.58 -21.96
C GLY A 243 -4.61 -23.94 -20.69
N TYR A 244 -5.02 -22.96 -19.89
CA TYR A 244 -5.84 -23.19 -18.70
C TYR A 244 -7.24 -23.68 -19.08
N PRO A 245 -7.90 -24.47 -18.20
CA PRO A 245 -9.31 -24.80 -18.38
C PRO A 245 -10.16 -23.54 -18.24
N ARG A 246 -11.35 -23.53 -18.87
CA ARG A 246 -12.32 -22.43 -18.71
C ARG A 246 -13.06 -22.55 -17.38
N ALA A 247 -12.31 -22.62 -16.27
CA ALA A 247 -12.84 -22.72 -14.92
C ALA A 247 -12.99 -21.32 -14.27
N PRO A 248 -13.90 -21.15 -13.29
CA PRO A 248 -14.27 -19.85 -12.73
C PRO A 248 -13.09 -18.93 -12.38
N ARG A 249 -12.08 -19.46 -11.66
CA ARG A 249 -10.95 -18.65 -11.22
C ARG A 249 -10.13 -18.07 -12.36
N PHE A 250 -10.01 -18.75 -13.50
CA PHE A 250 -9.19 -18.26 -14.60
C PHE A 250 -9.85 -17.13 -15.39
N TYR A 251 -11.16 -17.06 -15.39
CA TYR A 251 -11.86 -15.88 -15.90
C TYR A 251 -11.57 -14.66 -15.00
N ILE A 252 -11.70 -14.83 -13.68
CA ILE A 252 -11.44 -13.74 -12.72
C ILE A 252 -9.97 -13.30 -12.79
N ILE A 253 -9.03 -14.24 -12.86
CA ILE A 253 -7.59 -13.95 -13.05
C ILE A 253 -7.37 -13.12 -14.32
N LYS A 254 -7.96 -13.52 -15.45
CA LYS A 254 -7.88 -12.77 -16.71
C LYS A 254 -8.41 -11.34 -16.52
N TRP A 255 -9.61 -11.18 -16.00
CA TRP A 255 -10.23 -9.87 -15.82
C TRP A 255 -9.44 -8.94 -14.88
N LEU A 256 -8.86 -9.49 -13.82
CA LEU A 256 -7.98 -8.70 -12.94
C LEU A 256 -6.65 -8.33 -13.63
N THR A 257 -6.07 -9.22 -14.44
CA THR A 257 -4.81 -8.92 -15.13
C THR A 257 -4.96 -7.95 -16.29
N ASP A 258 -6.17 -7.74 -16.81
CA ASP A 258 -6.45 -6.69 -17.81
C ASP A 258 -6.14 -5.30 -17.27
N TYR A 259 -6.49 -5.00 -16.00
CA TYR A 259 -6.15 -3.72 -15.38
C TYR A 259 -4.64 -3.47 -15.31
N ILE A 260 -3.84 -4.54 -15.21
CA ILE A 260 -2.37 -4.43 -15.26
C ILE A 260 -1.91 -4.11 -16.69
N THR A 261 -2.42 -4.88 -17.66
CA THR A 261 -2.02 -4.76 -19.07
C THR A 261 -2.42 -3.42 -19.67
N GLU A 262 -3.61 -2.91 -19.31
CA GLU A 262 -4.15 -1.67 -19.88
C GLU A 262 -3.60 -0.42 -19.20
N PHE A 263 -3.57 -0.41 -17.86
CA PHE A 263 -3.30 0.80 -17.09
C PHE A 263 -1.91 0.85 -16.45
N GLY A 264 -1.25 -0.31 -16.27
CA GLY A 264 0.06 -0.37 -15.62
C GLY A 264 -0.01 -0.08 -14.13
N ILE A 265 -1.05 -0.56 -13.45
CA ILE A 265 -1.08 -0.54 -11.97
C ILE A 265 0.10 -1.33 -11.42
N ASP A 266 0.58 -0.97 -10.24
CA ASP A 266 1.85 -1.48 -9.70
C ASP A 266 1.67 -2.69 -8.77
N GLY A 267 0.45 -2.98 -8.36
CA GLY A 267 0.18 -4.09 -7.47
C GLY A 267 -1.28 -4.29 -7.13
N TYR A 268 -1.53 -5.38 -6.40
CA TYR A 268 -2.80 -5.69 -5.76
C TYR A 268 -2.65 -5.89 -4.25
N ARG A 269 -3.56 -5.33 -3.48
CA ARG A 269 -3.96 -5.95 -2.22
C ARG A 269 -4.95 -7.04 -2.57
N VAL A 270 -4.75 -8.22 -2.05
CA VAL A 270 -5.60 -9.38 -2.33
C VAL A 270 -6.47 -9.69 -1.12
N ASP A 271 -7.77 -9.63 -1.36
CA ASP A 271 -8.80 -9.88 -0.35
C ASP A 271 -8.90 -11.34 0.03
N THR A 272 -9.25 -11.63 1.28
CA THR A 272 -9.65 -12.96 1.79
C THR A 272 -8.74 -14.13 1.39
N VAL A 273 -7.42 -13.92 1.34
CA VAL A 273 -6.42 -14.87 0.83
C VAL A 273 -6.52 -16.26 1.46
N LYS A 274 -6.78 -16.36 2.76
CA LYS A 274 -6.86 -17.66 3.45
C LYS A 274 -8.09 -18.48 3.12
N HIS A 275 -9.07 -17.89 2.41
CA HIS A 275 -10.35 -18.53 2.03
C HIS A 275 -10.30 -19.15 0.63
N THR A 276 -9.20 -18.98 -0.08
CA THR A 276 -8.93 -19.53 -1.41
C THR A 276 -7.74 -20.49 -1.34
N GLU A 277 -7.72 -21.51 -2.18
CA GLU A 277 -6.66 -22.51 -2.22
C GLU A 277 -5.30 -21.85 -2.54
N PRO A 278 -4.22 -22.20 -1.81
CA PRO A 278 -2.91 -21.54 -1.99
C PRO A 278 -2.31 -21.65 -3.39
N TYR A 279 -2.67 -22.68 -4.19
CA TYR A 279 -2.17 -22.82 -5.57
C TYR A 279 -2.81 -21.80 -6.53
N VAL A 280 -4.03 -21.33 -6.25
CA VAL A 280 -4.70 -20.29 -7.05
C VAL A 280 -3.90 -18.99 -7.03
N TRP A 281 -3.30 -18.67 -5.89
CA TRP A 281 -2.44 -17.49 -5.76
C TRP A 281 -1.16 -17.60 -6.58
N GLN A 282 -0.61 -18.81 -6.74
CA GLN A 282 0.54 -19.02 -7.61
C GLN A 282 0.16 -18.84 -9.09
N GLU A 283 -1.03 -19.32 -9.50
CA GLU A 283 -1.59 -19.07 -10.83
C GLU A 283 -1.82 -17.56 -11.05
N PHE A 284 -2.46 -16.88 -10.10
CA PHE A 284 -2.66 -15.44 -10.15
C PHE A 284 -1.35 -14.66 -10.23
N ARG A 285 -0.37 -15.00 -9.41
CA ARG A 285 0.97 -14.39 -9.45
C ARG A 285 1.62 -14.52 -10.83
N THR A 286 1.56 -15.69 -11.41
CA THR A 286 2.14 -15.97 -12.73
C THR A 286 1.56 -15.04 -13.79
N GLU A 287 0.24 -14.87 -13.79
CA GLU A 287 -0.44 -14.02 -14.78
C GLU A 287 -0.26 -12.52 -14.49
N CYS A 288 -0.20 -12.11 -13.22
CA CYS A 288 0.13 -10.73 -12.86
C CYS A 288 1.54 -10.34 -13.31
N ASP A 289 2.54 -11.20 -13.08
CA ASP A 289 3.92 -10.94 -13.52
C ASP A 289 4.00 -10.88 -15.04
N TYR A 290 3.34 -11.79 -15.75
CA TYR A 290 3.27 -11.76 -17.21
C TYR A 290 2.65 -10.46 -17.72
N ALA A 291 1.49 -10.06 -17.19
CA ALA A 291 0.80 -8.84 -17.61
C ALA A 291 1.65 -7.58 -17.35
N PHE A 292 2.30 -7.50 -16.20
CA PHE A 292 3.15 -6.36 -15.85
C PHE A 292 4.41 -6.28 -16.71
N ASP A 293 5.03 -7.41 -17.02
CA ASP A 293 6.16 -7.46 -17.93
C ASP A 293 5.76 -7.03 -19.35
N GLN A 294 4.58 -7.45 -19.83
CA GLN A 294 4.05 -6.98 -21.12
C GLN A 294 3.82 -5.47 -21.12
N TRP A 295 3.19 -4.94 -20.05
CA TRP A 295 2.98 -3.51 -19.94
C TRP A 295 4.29 -2.72 -19.92
N LYS A 296 5.29 -3.15 -19.14
CA LYS A 296 6.62 -2.52 -19.09
C LYS A 296 7.32 -2.53 -20.44
N GLN A 297 7.22 -3.62 -21.20
CA GLN A 297 7.80 -3.73 -22.53
C GLN A 297 7.12 -2.78 -23.53
N ALA A 298 5.80 -2.62 -23.43
CA ALA A 298 5.02 -1.72 -24.27
C ALA A 298 5.22 -0.23 -23.91
N HIS A 299 5.55 0.08 -22.65
CA HIS A 299 5.62 1.44 -22.13
C HIS A 299 6.94 1.73 -21.36
N PRO A 300 8.12 1.54 -22.00
CA PRO A 300 9.41 1.66 -21.31
C PRO A 300 9.68 3.05 -20.72
N ASP A 301 9.04 4.09 -21.25
CA ASP A 301 9.11 5.48 -20.79
C ASP A 301 8.22 5.78 -19.56
N LYS A 302 7.29 4.88 -19.23
CA LYS A 302 6.39 5.02 -18.06
C LYS A 302 6.82 4.16 -16.86
N VAL A 303 7.85 3.33 -17.02
CA VAL A 303 8.34 2.43 -15.95
C VAL A 303 9.01 3.25 -14.84
N LEU A 304 8.52 3.12 -13.62
CA LEU A 304 9.05 3.86 -12.46
C LEU A 304 10.37 3.28 -11.93
N ASP A 305 10.50 1.96 -11.95
CA ASP A 305 11.67 1.24 -11.42
C ASP A 305 11.74 -0.21 -11.94
N THR A 306 12.69 -0.99 -11.42
CA THR A 306 12.91 -2.38 -11.81
C THR A 306 12.15 -3.40 -10.96
N ASN A 307 11.34 -2.97 -10.00
CA ASN A 307 10.56 -3.88 -9.17
C ASN A 307 9.55 -4.67 -10.00
N GLY A 308 9.26 -5.91 -9.58
CA GLY A 308 8.17 -6.73 -10.11
C GLY A 308 6.81 -6.21 -9.63
N PHE A 309 5.75 -6.84 -10.11
CA PHE A 309 4.39 -6.56 -9.64
C PHE A 309 4.26 -6.87 -8.15
N TYR A 310 3.62 -5.97 -7.38
CA TYR A 310 3.54 -6.12 -5.93
C TYR A 310 2.22 -6.77 -5.51
N LEU A 311 2.30 -7.87 -4.75
CA LEU A 311 1.14 -8.50 -4.14
C LEU A 311 1.25 -8.44 -2.62
N VAL A 312 0.26 -7.85 -1.97
CA VAL A 312 0.09 -7.89 -0.52
C VAL A 312 -1.20 -8.62 -0.17
N GLY A 313 -1.08 -9.71 0.61
CA GLY A 313 -2.22 -10.59 0.93
C GLY A 313 -2.88 -10.26 2.26
N GLU A 314 -4.21 -10.26 2.25
CA GLU A 314 -4.98 -10.32 3.49
C GLU A 314 -5.17 -11.76 3.93
N VAL A 315 -4.27 -12.24 4.78
CA VAL A 315 -4.47 -13.48 5.53
C VAL A 315 -4.99 -13.09 6.91
N TYR A 316 -6.30 -12.99 7.06
CA TYR A 316 -6.93 -12.47 8.28
C TYR A 316 -6.40 -13.17 9.54
N ASN A 317 -5.96 -12.38 10.53
CA ASN A 317 -5.26 -12.78 11.75
C ASN A 317 -3.80 -13.23 11.56
N TYR A 318 -3.18 -13.07 10.38
CA TYR A 318 -1.75 -13.26 10.28
C TYR A 318 -1.01 -12.23 11.15
N GLY A 319 -0.01 -12.71 11.90
CA GLY A 319 0.89 -11.86 12.67
C GLY A 319 2.34 -12.15 12.31
N ILE A 320 3.17 -11.12 12.30
CA ILE A 320 4.60 -11.22 11.98
C ILE A 320 5.34 -12.30 12.80
N SER A 321 4.87 -12.57 14.03
CA SER A 321 5.41 -13.64 14.90
C SER A 321 5.23 -15.05 14.33
N GLY A 322 4.34 -15.26 13.38
CA GLY A 322 4.15 -16.52 12.66
C GLY A 322 5.25 -16.80 11.63
N GLY A 323 6.13 -15.82 11.36
CA GLY A 323 7.13 -15.93 10.31
C GLY A 323 6.47 -16.18 8.96
N GLN A 324 6.99 -17.12 8.19
CA GLN A 324 6.44 -17.46 6.87
C GLN A 324 5.17 -18.33 6.91
N GLN A 325 4.72 -18.79 8.08
CA GLN A 325 3.65 -19.77 8.19
C GLN A 325 2.37 -19.16 8.78
N PHE A 326 1.23 -19.44 8.12
CA PHE A 326 -0.08 -19.27 8.72
C PHE A 326 -0.60 -20.63 9.20
N ASP A 327 -1.05 -20.70 10.46
CA ASP A 327 -1.47 -21.94 11.12
C ASP A 327 -3.00 -22.02 11.20
N PHE A 328 -3.59 -23.00 10.50
CA PHE A 328 -5.02 -23.32 10.54
C PHE A 328 -5.39 -24.27 11.72
N GLY A 329 -4.40 -24.68 12.49
CA GLY A 329 -4.55 -25.70 13.54
C GLY A 329 -4.20 -27.11 13.06
N ASP A 330 -4.78 -27.55 11.99
CA ASP A 330 -4.54 -28.84 11.33
C ASP A 330 -3.52 -28.77 10.19
N LYS A 331 -3.30 -27.59 9.61
CA LYS A 331 -2.42 -27.35 8.46
C LYS A 331 -1.72 -26.00 8.57
N LYS A 332 -0.46 -25.96 8.13
CA LYS A 332 0.31 -24.72 7.96
C LYS A 332 0.51 -24.39 6.49
N VAL A 333 0.36 -23.12 6.14
CA VAL A 333 0.51 -22.66 4.75
C VAL A 333 1.51 -21.51 4.70
N ASN A 334 2.46 -21.58 3.76
CA ASN A 334 3.35 -20.48 3.41
C ASN A 334 2.76 -19.73 2.20
N TYR A 335 2.12 -18.62 2.44
CA TYR A 335 1.53 -17.78 1.38
C TYR A 335 2.60 -16.97 0.65
N PHE A 336 3.74 -16.67 1.28
CA PHE A 336 4.85 -15.98 0.62
C PHE A 336 5.44 -16.81 -0.52
N ASP A 337 5.69 -18.10 -0.29
CA ASP A 337 6.17 -19.01 -1.33
C ASP A 337 5.19 -19.18 -2.49
N LYS A 338 3.92 -18.86 -2.26
CA LYS A 338 2.89 -19.03 -3.29
C LYS A 338 2.78 -17.81 -4.19
N ALA A 339 2.77 -16.60 -3.60
CA ALA A 339 2.53 -15.42 -4.42
C ALA A 339 3.02 -14.11 -3.81
N PHE A 340 2.92 -13.96 -2.48
CA PHE A 340 2.88 -12.65 -1.86
C PHE A 340 4.25 -12.10 -1.50
N ASN A 341 4.49 -10.84 -1.88
CA ASN A 341 5.65 -10.09 -1.43
C ASN A 341 5.53 -9.72 0.05
N SER A 342 4.29 -9.45 0.49
CA SER A 342 3.97 -9.05 1.86
C SER A 342 2.62 -9.61 2.29
N LEU A 343 2.44 -9.74 3.62
CA LEU A 343 1.12 -10.00 4.21
C LEU A 343 0.74 -8.86 5.16
N ILE A 344 -0.56 -8.56 5.27
CA ILE A 344 -1.08 -7.61 6.26
C ILE A 344 -0.82 -8.17 7.66
N ASN A 345 -0.17 -7.36 8.50
CA ASN A 345 0.25 -7.75 9.85
C ASN A 345 -0.80 -7.34 10.89
N PHE A 346 -1.75 -8.23 11.17
CA PHE A 346 -2.80 -7.99 12.18
C PHE A 346 -2.26 -7.90 13.61
N GLU A 347 -1.02 -8.35 13.85
CA GLU A 347 -0.35 -8.21 15.15
C GLU A 347 0.14 -6.78 15.40
N SER A 348 0.32 -5.94 14.38
CA SER A 348 1.00 -4.64 14.50
C SER A 348 0.34 -3.71 15.52
N LYS A 349 -0.98 -3.56 15.49
CA LYS A 349 -1.73 -2.74 16.45
C LYS A 349 -1.64 -3.28 17.88
N TRP A 350 -1.65 -4.61 18.05
CA TRP A 350 -1.52 -5.24 19.36
C TRP A 350 -0.12 -5.08 19.94
N SER A 351 0.90 -5.24 19.10
CA SER A 351 2.27 -4.94 19.47
C SER A 351 2.43 -3.48 19.88
N ALA A 352 1.80 -2.55 19.16
CA ALA A 352 1.79 -1.13 19.48
C ALA A 352 1.12 -0.84 20.83
N MET A 353 0.06 -1.57 21.19
CA MET A 353 -0.64 -1.40 22.48
C MET A 353 0.11 -2.00 23.68
N GLN A 354 0.89 -3.06 23.46
CA GLN A 354 1.40 -3.91 24.54
C GLN A 354 2.92 -3.80 24.76
N LEU A 355 3.68 -3.46 23.72
CA LEU A 355 5.14 -3.45 23.76
C LEU A 355 5.70 -2.03 23.86
N SER A 356 6.89 -1.91 24.46
CA SER A 356 7.69 -0.69 24.34
C SER A 356 8.10 -0.45 22.86
N TYR A 357 8.57 0.75 22.53
CA TYR A 357 9.13 1.02 21.19
C TYR A 357 10.27 0.07 20.86
N GLU A 358 11.22 -0.13 21.79
CA GLU A 358 12.37 -1.01 21.58
C GLU A 358 11.94 -2.46 21.38
N ASP A 359 11.06 -2.99 22.24
CA ASP A 359 10.62 -4.38 22.13
C ASP A 359 9.90 -4.64 20.79
N MET A 360 9.07 -3.70 20.35
CA MET A 360 8.37 -3.80 19.06
C MET A 360 9.35 -3.69 17.89
N PHE A 361 10.20 -2.64 17.86
CA PHE A 361 11.07 -2.36 16.72
C PHE A 361 12.19 -3.40 16.58
N SER A 362 12.79 -3.81 17.69
CA SER A 362 13.81 -4.87 17.72
C SER A 362 13.25 -6.21 17.28
N LYS A 363 12.06 -6.60 17.80
CA LYS A 363 11.36 -7.82 17.39
C LYS A 363 11.10 -7.84 15.88
N TYR A 364 10.51 -6.77 15.34
CA TYR A 364 10.15 -6.70 13.91
C TYR A 364 11.39 -6.69 13.03
N SER A 365 12.40 -5.90 13.38
CA SER A 365 13.67 -5.89 12.64
C SER A 365 14.33 -7.28 12.60
N ASN A 366 14.36 -7.99 13.74
CA ASN A 366 14.97 -9.32 13.81
C ASN A 366 14.22 -10.32 12.94
N ILE A 367 12.89 -10.32 12.92
CA ILE A 367 12.09 -11.22 12.09
C ILE A 367 12.28 -10.90 10.60
N LEU A 368 12.24 -9.62 10.23
CA LEU A 368 12.43 -9.18 8.83
C LEU A 368 13.84 -9.41 8.32
N GLN A 369 14.85 -9.42 9.17
CA GLN A 369 16.22 -9.77 8.79
C GLN A 369 16.50 -11.29 8.86
N GLY A 370 15.64 -12.06 9.50
CA GLY A 370 15.73 -13.51 9.72
C GLY A 370 14.71 -14.28 8.90
N ASP A 371 13.64 -14.74 9.54
CA ASP A 371 12.63 -15.64 8.97
C ASP A 371 11.89 -15.06 7.75
N LEU A 372 11.68 -13.74 7.73
CA LEU A 372 11.04 -13.02 6.62
C LEU A 372 12.05 -12.31 5.71
N LYS A 373 13.31 -12.72 5.73
CA LYS A 373 14.29 -12.17 4.79
C LYS A 373 13.82 -12.38 3.34
N ASN A 374 13.75 -11.31 2.57
CA ASN A 374 13.22 -11.20 1.21
C ASN A 374 11.67 -11.13 1.11
N TYR A 375 10.97 -11.09 2.22
CA TYR A 375 9.53 -10.86 2.30
C TYR A 375 9.24 -9.66 3.19
N GLY A 376 8.03 -9.13 3.08
CA GLY A 376 7.60 -7.97 3.85
C GLY A 376 6.35 -8.23 4.69
N VAL A 377 6.04 -7.26 5.53
CA VAL A 377 4.74 -7.16 6.19
C VAL A 377 4.20 -5.76 6.02
N LEU A 378 2.87 -5.63 5.92
CA LEU A 378 2.16 -4.36 5.91
C LEU A 378 1.59 -4.08 7.29
N ASN A 379 2.24 -3.19 8.04
CA ASN A 379 1.83 -2.79 9.38
C ASN A 379 0.73 -1.73 9.33
N TYR A 380 -0.23 -1.77 10.24
CA TYR A 380 -1.29 -0.77 10.35
C TYR A 380 -1.66 -0.49 11.82
N MET A 381 -2.29 0.67 12.07
CA MET A 381 -2.84 1.05 13.37
C MET A 381 -4.36 1.08 13.38
N SER A 382 -4.98 1.30 12.24
CA SER A 382 -6.42 1.21 11.97
C SER A 382 -6.68 0.73 10.55
N SER A 383 -7.84 0.14 10.30
CA SER A 383 -8.30 -0.31 9.00
C SER A 383 -9.82 -0.23 8.89
N HIS A 384 -10.36 -0.61 7.74
CA HIS A 384 -11.80 -0.56 7.46
C HIS A 384 -12.60 -1.72 8.09
N ASP A 385 -11.93 -2.81 8.50
CA ASP A 385 -12.56 -4.05 9.02
C ASP A 385 -12.22 -4.35 10.47
N ASP A 386 -11.24 -3.67 11.04
CA ASP A 386 -10.73 -4.01 12.35
C ASP A 386 -11.34 -3.12 13.44
N GLY A 387 -12.34 -3.65 14.13
CA GLY A 387 -13.09 -2.95 15.17
C GLY A 387 -12.31 -2.54 16.42
N GLN A 388 -11.02 -2.85 16.50
CA GLN A 388 -10.16 -2.51 17.64
C GLN A 388 -8.87 -1.80 17.17
N PRO A 389 -8.98 -0.59 16.60
CA PRO A 389 -7.82 0.18 16.19
C PRO A 389 -6.97 0.61 17.40
N PHE A 390 -5.68 0.91 17.15
CA PHE A 390 -4.74 1.35 18.20
C PHE A 390 -5.24 2.58 18.95
N ASP A 391 -5.79 3.56 18.24
CA ASP A 391 -6.27 4.84 18.78
C ASP A 391 -7.71 5.12 18.36
N GLN A 392 -8.66 4.29 18.79
CA GLN A 392 -10.08 4.45 18.44
C GLN A 392 -10.66 5.81 18.82
N MET A 393 -10.22 6.36 19.96
CA MET A 393 -10.70 7.63 20.51
C MET A 393 -9.92 8.84 20.00
N ARG A 394 -8.94 8.64 19.12
CA ARG A 394 -8.07 9.70 18.57
C ARG A 394 -7.36 10.55 19.65
N GLN A 395 -6.96 9.91 20.75
CA GLN A 395 -6.25 10.55 21.86
C GLN A 395 -4.73 10.41 21.79
N LYS A 396 -4.22 9.58 20.89
CA LYS A 396 -2.78 9.26 20.74
C LYS A 396 -2.25 9.43 19.30
N PRO A 397 -2.62 10.50 18.57
CA PRO A 397 -2.31 10.60 17.14
C PRO A 397 -0.80 10.69 16.86
N TYR A 398 -0.02 11.29 17.76
CA TYR A 398 1.45 11.38 17.64
C TYR A 398 2.11 10.03 17.96
N GLU A 399 1.60 9.30 18.97
CA GLU A 399 2.10 7.97 19.28
C GLU A 399 1.79 6.98 18.15
N ALA A 400 0.59 7.07 17.54
CA ALA A 400 0.20 6.27 16.38
C ALA A 400 1.17 6.51 15.20
N ALA A 401 1.50 7.79 14.91
CA ALA A 401 2.49 8.14 13.89
C ALA A 401 3.86 7.50 14.18
N ASN A 402 4.37 7.64 15.41
CA ASN A 402 5.67 7.10 15.79
C ASN A 402 5.70 5.57 15.67
N ARG A 403 4.68 4.89 16.18
CA ARG A 403 4.58 3.42 16.16
C ARG A 403 4.41 2.85 14.77
N LEU A 404 3.75 3.59 13.86
CA LEU A 404 3.55 3.16 12.49
C LEU A 404 4.73 3.55 11.59
N LEU A 405 5.02 4.85 11.48
CA LEU A 405 5.95 5.36 10.48
C LEU A 405 7.43 5.12 10.82
N LEU A 406 7.76 4.85 12.10
CA LEU A 406 9.10 4.48 12.51
C LEU A 406 9.28 2.97 12.67
N CYS A 407 8.24 2.16 12.47
CA CYS A 407 8.31 0.70 12.56
C CYS A 407 9.06 0.10 11.35
N PRO A 408 9.85 -0.98 11.55
CA PRO A 408 10.36 -1.79 10.44
C PRO A 408 9.24 -2.47 9.67
N GLY A 409 9.41 -2.60 8.35
CA GLY A 409 8.40 -3.12 7.42
C GLY A 409 7.62 -2.01 6.73
N THR A 410 6.77 -2.36 5.76
CA THR A 410 5.88 -1.43 5.05
C THR A 410 4.81 -0.88 6.01
N SER A 411 4.47 0.39 5.88
CA SER A 411 3.47 1.06 6.71
C SER A 411 2.20 1.35 5.90
N GLN A 412 1.03 1.01 6.44
CA GLN A 412 -0.27 1.40 5.91
C GLN A 412 -0.84 2.54 6.73
N VAL A 413 -0.98 3.71 6.13
CA VAL A 413 -1.77 4.82 6.67
C VAL A 413 -3.20 4.65 6.20
N TYR A 414 -4.11 4.40 7.11
CA TYR A 414 -5.54 4.36 6.81
C TYR A 414 -6.08 5.78 6.76
N TYR A 415 -6.82 6.13 5.71
CA TYR A 415 -7.24 7.51 5.45
C TYR A 415 -7.83 8.18 6.70
N GLY A 416 -7.29 9.34 7.02
CA GLY A 416 -7.65 10.13 8.20
C GLY A 416 -6.94 9.75 9.50
N ASP A 417 -6.01 8.78 9.52
CA ASP A 417 -5.14 8.56 10.68
C ASP A 417 -4.27 9.80 10.94
N GLU A 418 -3.78 10.39 9.86
CA GLU A 418 -2.93 11.59 9.85
C GLU A 418 -3.67 12.88 10.24
N SER A 419 -5.00 12.86 10.25
CA SER A 419 -5.85 14.00 10.61
C SER A 419 -6.74 13.74 11.82
N SER A 420 -6.56 12.59 12.49
CA SER A 420 -7.41 12.15 13.60
C SER A 420 -8.90 12.07 13.24
N ARG A 421 -9.22 11.62 12.01
CA ARG A 421 -10.60 11.39 11.59
C ARG A 421 -11.33 10.50 12.58
N PRO A 422 -12.56 10.84 13.02
CA PRO A 422 -13.32 10.03 13.96
C PRO A 422 -13.55 8.59 13.49
N LEU A 423 -13.31 7.63 14.37
CA LEU A 423 -13.62 6.20 14.19
C LEU A 423 -14.81 5.73 15.03
N LEU A 424 -15.52 6.66 15.65
CA LEU A 424 -16.81 6.46 16.31
C LEU A 424 -17.74 7.56 15.86
N VAL A 425 -18.84 7.16 15.25
CA VAL A 425 -19.83 8.07 14.67
C VAL A 425 -21.20 7.75 15.27
N GLU A 426 -21.92 8.77 15.72
CA GLU A 426 -23.25 8.61 16.30
C GLU A 426 -24.21 7.96 15.30
N GLY A 427 -24.91 6.92 15.71
CA GLY A 427 -25.83 6.15 14.89
C GLY A 427 -25.20 5.09 13.99
N ALA A 428 -23.87 5.09 13.81
CA ALA A 428 -23.19 4.03 13.07
C ALA A 428 -23.02 2.78 13.91
N VAL A 429 -23.19 1.60 13.30
CA VAL A 429 -23.10 0.30 13.98
C VAL A 429 -22.01 -0.56 13.31
N GLY A 430 -21.18 -1.24 14.13
CA GLY A 430 -20.14 -2.14 13.67
C GLY A 430 -19.05 -1.42 12.87
N ASP A 431 -18.67 -1.99 11.74
CA ASP A 431 -17.62 -1.52 10.83
C ASP A 431 -17.92 -0.16 10.17
N ALA A 432 -19.18 0.24 10.09
CA ALA A 432 -19.57 1.56 9.59
C ALA A 432 -18.87 2.70 10.35
N ASN A 433 -18.58 2.51 11.64
CA ASN A 433 -17.80 3.48 12.44
C ASN A 433 -16.41 3.75 11.86
N LEU A 434 -15.77 2.74 11.29
CA LEU A 434 -14.42 2.86 10.71
C LEU A 434 -14.44 3.54 9.34
N ARG A 435 -15.61 3.67 8.71
CA ARG A 435 -15.82 4.05 7.31
C ARG A 435 -16.49 5.43 7.17
N SER A 436 -16.23 6.35 8.13
CA SER A 436 -16.71 7.74 8.05
C SER A 436 -16.02 8.51 6.91
N LEU A 437 -16.64 9.62 6.48
CA LEU A 437 -16.05 10.52 5.49
C LEU A 437 -14.72 11.09 5.98
N MET A 438 -13.82 11.40 5.04
CA MET A 438 -12.58 12.12 5.34
C MET A 438 -12.90 13.51 5.90
N ASN A 439 -12.21 13.91 6.96
CA ASN A 439 -12.47 15.16 7.68
C ASN A 439 -11.71 16.36 7.09
N TRP A 440 -11.93 16.65 5.80
CA TRP A 440 -11.25 17.73 5.08
C TRP A 440 -11.46 19.10 5.74
N GLU A 441 -12.67 19.38 6.25
CA GLU A 441 -12.99 20.64 6.92
C GLU A 441 -12.11 20.86 8.17
N ASP A 442 -11.88 19.80 8.98
CA ASP A 442 -11.00 19.89 10.14
C ASP A 442 -9.55 20.18 9.73
N ILE A 443 -9.09 19.55 8.63
CA ILE A 443 -7.76 19.80 8.07
C ILE A 443 -7.60 21.26 7.69
N GLU A 444 -8.65 21.89 7.17
CA GLU A 444 -8.62 23.29 6.74
C GLU A 444 -8.80 24.29 7.88
N THR A 445 -9.60 23.97 8.87
CA THR A 445 -10.08 24.95 9.87
C THR A 445 -9.56 24.73 11.28
N ASN A 446 -9.29 23.45 11.68
CA ASN A 446 -8.91 23.12 13.05
C ASN A 446 -7.39 23.18 13.25
N PRO A 447 -6.85 24.07 14.12
CA PRO A 447 -5.42 24.19 14.37
C PRO A 447 -4.76 22.94 14.96
N ASP A 448 -5.50 22.14 15.72
CA ASP A 448 -4.94 20.91 16.33
C ASP A 448 -4.84 19.80 15.30
N THR A 449 -5.82 19.65 14.42
CA THR A 449 -5.75 18.74 13.26
C THR A 449 -4.58 19.12 12.34
N LYS A 450 -4.36 20.41 12.09
CA LYS A 450 -3.19 20.88 11.31
C LYS A 450 -1.86 20.49 11.95
N LYS A 451 -1.73 20.60 13.27
CA LYS A 451 -0.51 20.18 13.98
C LYS A 451 -0.26 18.67 13.89
N ILE A 452 -1.32 17.89 13.99
CA ILE A 452 -1.25 16.43 13.85
C ILE A 452 -0.80 16.09 12.43
N LEU A 453 -1.43 16.67 11.42
CA LEU A 453 -1.09 16.47 10.02
C LEU A 453 0.37 16.88 9.72
N ASP A 454 0.84 18.06 10.22
CA ASP A 454 2.24 18.49 10.07
C ASP A 454 3.22 17.47 10.66
N TYR A 455 2.89 16.90 11.81
CA TYR A 455 3.71 15.88 12.44
C TYR A 455 3.81 14.61 11.58
N TRP A 456 2.68 14.09 11.10
CA TRP A 456 2.64 12.93 10.21
C TRP A 456 3.38 13.20 8.90
N GLN A 457 3.25 14.40 8.32
CA GLN A 457 3.96 14.80 7.10
C GLN A 457 5.48 14.82 7.30
N LYS A 458 5.97 15.33 8.43
CA LYS A 458 7.40 15.33 8.74
C LYS A 458 7.96 13.91 8.85
N LEU A 459 7.28 13.03 9.58
CA LEU A 459 7.69 11.63 9.73
C LEU A 459 7.61 10.86 8.39
N GLY A 460 6.51 11.02 7.68
CA GLY A 460 6.32 10.35 6.39
C GLY A 460 7.32 10.81 5.33
N SER A 461 7.60 12.13 5.26
CA SER A 461 8.62 12.67 4.35
C SER A 461 10.01 12.17 4.71
N PHE A 462 10.36 12.09 5.99
CA PHE A 462 11.62 11.52 6.45
C PHE A 462 11.72 10.03 6.09
N ARG A 463 10.67 9.25 6.34
CA ARG A 463 10.61 7.83 5.98
C ARG A 463 10.76 7.62 4.46
N LYS A 464 10.08 8.43 3.63
CA LYS A 464 10.21 8.37 2.16
C LYS A 464 11.63 8.66 1.69
N LYS A 465 12.30 9.63 2.31
CA LYS A 465 13.69 10.01 2.01
C LYS A 465 14.68 8.92 2.41
N HIS A 466 14.38 8.20 3.50
CA HIS A 466 15.29 7.25 4.14
C HIS A 466 14.74 5.82 4.16
N PRO A 467 15.04 5.00 3.13
CA PRO A 467 14.70 3.58 3.14
C PRO A 467 15.15 2.85 4.41
N ALA A 468 16.21 3.33 5.05
CA ALA A 468 16.70 2.79 6.32
C ALA A 468 15.62 2.74 7.41
N VAL A 469 14.64 3.65 7.42
CA VAL A 469 13.61 3.69 8.46
C VAL A 469 12.75 2.42 8.46
N GLY A 470 12.32 1.95 7.29
CA GLY A 470 11.48 0.75 7.17
C GLY A 470 12.25 -0.53 6.84
N ALA A 471 13.25 -0.45 5.94
CA ALA A 471 14.00 -1.60 5.44
C ALA A 471 15.33 -1.85 6.17
N GLY A 472 15.78 -0.91 7.03
CA GLY A 472 17.06 -0.98 7.68
C GLY A 472 17.09 -1.84 8.95
N VAL A 473 18.31 -2.29 9.29
CA VAL A 473 18.58 -2.99 10.54
C VAL A 473 18.47 -2.03 11.71
N HIS A 474 17.74 -2.42 12.72
CA HIS A 474 17.53 -1.64 13.94
C HIS A 474 18.64 -1.88 14.97
N GLN A 475 19.04 -0.79 15.65
CA GLN A 475 19.97 -0.86 16.78
C GLN A 475 19.65 0.24 17.80
N MET A 476 19.34 -0.14 19.03
CA MET A 476 19.21 0.80 20.14
C MET A 476 20.55 1.45 20.47
N ILE A 477 20.57 2.77 20.67
CA ILE A 477 21.75 3.54 21.10
C ILE A 477 21.62 3.89 22.59
N LEU A 478 20.43 4.33 23.00
CA LEU A 478 20.15 4.76 24.37
C LEU A 478 18.73 4.36 24.74
N ASN A 479 18.52 3.86 25.97
CA ASN A 479 17.22 3.45 26.42
C ASN A 479 16.40 4.64 26.99
N GLU A 480 17.04 5.54 27.72
CA GLU A 480 16.40 6.74 28.28
C GLU A 480 17.29 7.97 28.15
N PRO A 481 16.88 8.97 27.36
CA PRO A 481 15.71 8.94 26.45
C PRO A 481 15.91 7.89 25.34
N TYR A 482 14.81 7.33 24.82
CA TYR A 482 14.90 6.29 23.80
C TYR A 482 15.48 6.83 22.49
N VAL A 483 16.62 6.27 22.07
CA VAL A 483 17.32 6.63 20.83
C VAL A 483 17.81 5.37 20.14
N PHE A 484 17.59 5.30 18.83
CA PHE A 484 18.01 4.19 18.00
C PHE A 484 18.55 4.63 16.64
N SER A 485 19.29 3.77 15.99
CA SER A 485 19.72 3.92 14.60
C SER A 485 19.02 2.90 13.70
N ARG A 486 18.93 3.24 12.42
CA ARG A 486 18.55 2.35 11.32
C ARG A 486 19.58 2.45 10.22
N SER A 487 20.01 1.32 9.69
CA SER A 487 20.98 1.27 8.60
C SER A 487 20.51 0.32 7.51
N TYR A 488 20.42 0.83 6.29
CA TYR A 488 20.08 0.09 5.08
C TYR A 488 21.25 0.14 4.11
N LYS A 489 21.67 -1.00 3.57
CA LYS A 489 22.82 -1.08 2.67
C LYS A 489 22.57 -2.09 1.56
N THR A 490 22.83 -1.65 0.32
CA THR A 490 22.94 -2.49 -0.86
C THR A 490 24.37 -2.35 -1.47
N GLU A 491 24.64 -3.02 -2.57
CA GLU A 491 25.93 -2.86 -3.28
C GLU A 491 26.20 -1.41 -3.70
N ASN A 492 25.14 -0.67 -4.04
CA ASN A 492 25.27 0.65 -4.67
C ASN A 492 24.68 1.80 -3.86
N TYR A 493 24.10 1.54 -2.69
CA TYR A 493 23.41 2.54 -1.87
C TYR A 493 23.61 2.24 -0.38
N SER A 494 23.78 3.28 0.42
CA SER A 494 23.86 3.18 1.88
C SER A 494 23.14 4.36 2.50
N ASP A 495 22.28 4.06 3.46
CA ASP A 495 21.49 5.02 4.20
C ASP A 495 21.52 4.69 5.69
N THR A 496 21.73 5.70 6.53
CA THR A 496 21.77 5.53 7.98
C THR A 496 21.20 6.76 8.66
N VAL A 497 20.28 6.53 9.59
CA VAL A 497 19.62 7.57 10.38
C VAL A 497 19.71 7.26 11.87
N VAL A 498 19.61 8.32 12.69
CA VAL A 498 19.45 8.21 14.15
C VAL A 498 18.18 8.94 14.55
N ILE A 499 17.33 8.27 15.29
CA ILE A 499 16.01 8.77 15.69
C ILE A 499 15.92 8.69 17.21
N GLY A 500 15.43 9.78 17.83
CA GLY A 500 15.18 9.81 19.26
C GLY A 500 13.77 10.22 19.60
N LEU A 501 13.23 9.58 20.64
CA LEU A 501 11.89 9.82 21.19
C LEU A 501 12.03 10.22 22.67
N PRO A 502 12.48 11.43 22.98
CA PRO A 502 12.66 11.87 24.37
C PRO A 502 11.31 12.06 25.06
N ASN A 503 11.27 11.62 26.34
CA ASN A 503 10.10 11.76 27.21
C ASN A 503 9.89 13.19 27.74
N GLN A 504 10.92 14.05 27.59
CA GLN A 504 10.93 15.42 28.07
C GLN A 504 11.49 16.36 26.99
N THR A 505 11.06 17.58 26.99
CA THR A 505 11.55 18.65 26.12
C THR A 505 12.54 19.55 26.85
N GLY A 506 13.41 20.24 26.11
CA GLY A 506 14.40 21.16 26.70
C GLY A 506 15.57 20.44 27.39
N ILE A 507 15.84 19.18 27.07
CA ILE A 507 16.94 18.40 27.63
C ILE A 507 18.12 18.33 26.69
N GLU A 508 19.31 18.15 27.28
CA GLU A 508 20.55 17.87 26.56
C GLU A 508 20.79 16.36 26.52
N ILE A 509 20.93 15.81 25.30
CA ILE A 509 21.14 14.39 25.04
C ILE A 509 22.51 14.21 24.41
N LYS A 510 23.41 13.47 25.07
CA LYS A 510 24.74 13.16 24.56
C LYS A 510 24.78 11.76 23.99
N LEU A 511 25.18 11.65 22.71
CA LEU A 511 25.21 10.38 21.98
C LEU A 511 26.65 10.10 21.51
N ASP A 512 27.08 8.84 21.62
CA ASP A 512 28.22 8.30 20.89
C ASP A 512 27.72 7.74 19.57
N VAL A 513 28.08 8.38 18.47
CA VAL A 513 27.70 8.03 17.11
C VAL A 513 28.92 7.67 16.25
N SER A 514 30.08 7.39 16.90
CA SER A 514 31.36 7.10 16.23
C SER A 514 31.27 5.92 15.25
N ASN A 515 30.51 4.87 15.60
CA ASN A 515 30.29 3.70 14.75
C ASN A 515 29.20 3.91 13.69
N ILE A 516 28.46 5.02 13.75
CA ILE A 516 27.33 5.32 12.89
C ILE A 516 27.73 6.37 11.85
N PHE A 517 28.20 7.52 12.31
CA PHE A 517 28.54 8.65 11.46
C PHE A 517 30.07 8.96 11.39
N GLY A 518 30.88 8.20 12.15
CA GLY A 518 32.32 8.43 12.23
C GLY A 518 32.70 9.47 13.27
N LYS A 519 34.00 9.89 13.26
CA LYS A 519 34.51 10.82 14.27
C LYS A 519 34.12 12.26 14.03
N GLU A 520 33.94 12.63 12.77
CA GLU A 520 33.57 13.97 12.31
C GLU A 520 32.41 13.87 11.32
N ALA A 521 31.35 14.60 11.55
CA ALA A 521 30.19 14.70 10.65
C ALA A 521 29.35 15.94 10.97
N LEU A 522 28.60 16.42 10.00
CA LEU A 522 27.54 17.39 10.22
C LEU A 522 26.21 16.65 10.06
N LEU A 523 25.35 16.75 11.06
CA LEU A 523 24.03 16.11 11.09
C LEU A 523 22.95 17.17 11.03
N HIS A 524 21.88 16.84 10.29
CA HIS A 524 20.65 17.63 10.22
C HIS A 524 19.53 16.91 10.97
N ASP A 525 18.83 17.62 11.85
CA ASP A 525 17.55 17.17 12.41
C ASP A 525 16.41 17.62 11.50
N ALA A 526 15.91 16.70 10.70
CA ALA A 526 14.83 16.96 9.75
C ALA A 526 13.50 17.35 10.43
N PHE A 527 13.33 17.07 11.72
CA PHE A 527 12.13 17.45 12.45
C PHE A 527 12.14 18.91 12.89
N SER A 528 13.25 19.37 13.49
CA SER A 528 13.41 20.73 14.01
C SER A 528 14.07 21.70 13.02
N ASN A 529 14.62 21.20 11.91
CA ASN A 529 15.43 21.94 10.94
C ASN A 529 16.67 22.57 11.59
N SER A 530 17.38 21.79 12.45
CA SER A 530 18.57 22.22 13.19
C SER A 530 19.76 21.35 12.84
N ASP A 531 20.95 21.95 12.83
CA ASP A 531 22.20 21.25 12.52
C ASP A 531 23.04 20.98 13.77
N TYR A 532 23.72 19.84 13.81
CA TYR A 532 24.55 19.39 14.92
C TYR A 532 25.90 18.87 14.41
N GLU A 533 26.98 19.28 15.07
CA GLU A 533 28.34 18.84 14.73
C GLU A 533 28.74 17.62 15.56
N VAL A 534 29.21 16.57 14.90
CA VAL A 534 29.85 15.40 15.55
C VAL A 534 31.34 15.73 15.73
N LYS A 535 31.81 15.66 16.97
CA LYS A 535 33.22 15.84 17.34
C LYS A 535 33.75 14.63 18.11
N GLU A 536 34.86 14.06 17.66
CA GLU A 536 35.43 12.85 18.26
C GLU A 536 34.42 11.69 18.41
N GLY A 537 33.48 11.58 17.47
CA GLY A 537 32.43 10.57 17.47
C GLY A 537 31.25 10.86 18.38
N ARG A 538 31.15 12.03 18.97
CA ARG A 538 30.08 12.43 19.89
C ARG A 538 29.29 13.61 19.36
N VAL A 539 28.00 13.60 19.64
CA VAL A 539 27.09 14.71 19.34
C VAL A 539 26.25 15.04 20.57
N THR A 540 25.98 16.32 20.75
CA THR A 540 25.05 16.80 21.79
C THR A 540 23.82 17.38 21.13
N ILE A 541 22.65 16.78 21.37
CA ILE A 541 21.35 17.20 20.84
C ILE A 541 20.65 18.00 21.94
N ILE A 542 20.18 19.20 21.59
CA ILE A 542 19.29 19.99 22.43
C ILE A 542 17.97 20.14 21.68
N THR A 543 16.92 19.51 22.17
CA THR A 543 15.63 19.54 21.50
C THR A 543 14.51 19.99 22.42
N ASN A 544 13.62 20.84 21.88
CA ASN A 544 12.36 21.26 22.50
C ASN A 544 11.15 20.44 21.96
N HIS A 545 11.45 19.36 21.21
CA HIS A 545 10.45 18.47 20.62
C HIS A 545 10.50 17.09 21.27
N SER A 546 9.40 16.36 21.19
CA SER A 546 9.31 14.95 21.65
C SER A 546 9.96 13.95 20.69
N ILE A 547 10.59 14.44 19.63
CA ILE A 547 11.27 13.64 18.60
C ILE A 547 12.41 14.46 17.99
N PHE A 548 13.45 13.75 17.52
CA PHE A 548 14.45 14.27 16.56
C PHE A 548 14.77 13.20 15.51
N LEU A 549 15.08 13.65 14.30
CA LEU A 549 15.28 12.82 13.11
C LEU A 549 16.62 13.20 12.46
N LEU A 550 17.71 12.55 12.87
CA LEU A 550 19.05 12.89 12.41
C LEU A 550 19.44 12.16 11.14
N GLU A 551 19.87 12.92 10.17
CA GLU A 551 20.49 12.46 8.93
C GLU A 551 21.85 13.14 8.75
N ARG A 552 22.75 12.53 7.97
CA ARG A 552 24.04 13.13 7.63
C ARG A 552 23.87 14.18 6.53
N ILE A 553 24.44 15.37 6.72
CA ILE A 553 24.63 16.35 5.66
C ILE A 553 25.86 15.94 4.84
N ASN A 554 25.69 15.70 3.54
CA ASN A 554 26.76 15.31 2.61
C ASN A 554 27.49 16.53 2.04
#